data_447c2780ca42d3bf72135eedd92b35db
#
_entry.id   447c2780ca42d3bf72135eedd92b35db
#
_cell.length_a   1.000
_cell.length_b   1.000
_cell.length_c   1.000
_cell.angle_alpha   90.00
_cell.angle_beta   90.00
_cell.angle_gamma   90.00
#
_symmetry.space_group_name_H-M   'P 1'
#
loop_
_entity.id
_entity.type
_entity.pdbx_description
1 polymer ?
#
loop_
_entity_poly.entity_id
_entity_poly.type
_entity_poly.pdbx_seq_one_letter_code
_entity_poly.pdbx_strand_id
1 'polypeptide(L)'
;MKIDNELYVRDYSKCVLCYKCVEACGEDAQNTFAIAVAGRGFDARISTEWDVPLPESACVYCGNCIGVCPTGALMFKSEYDMRQAGTWDESRQQVTSTICPYCGVGCTLELHVQDNDIVRVTSP
;
A
#
# COMPACT_ATOMS: atom_id res chain seq x y z
N MET A 1 -4.10 -0.85 -14.51
CA MET A 1 -3.60 -0.03 -13.39
C MET A 1 -4.69 0.88 -12.86
N LYS A 2 -4.78 1.01 -11.55
CA LYS A 2 -5.83 1.81 -10.93
C LYS A 2 -5.20 2.90 -10.05
N ILE A 3 -5.46 4.15 -10.41
CA ILE A 3 -5.04 5.33 -9.63
C ILE A 3 -6.32 6.11 -9.32
N ASP A 4 -7.08 5.63 -8.34
CA ASP A 4 -8.41 6.16 -8.01
C ASP A 4 -8.44 6.93 -6.68
N ASN A 5 -7.28 7.22 -6.09
CA ASN A 5 -7.15 7.98 -4.86
C ASN A 5 -5.78 8.68 -4.81
N GLU A 6 -5.59 9.53 -3.81
CA GLU A 6 -4.38 10.33 -3.68
C GLU A 6 -3.23 9.60 -2.96
N LEU A 7 -3.49 8.45 -2.35
CA LEU A 7 -2.53 7.81 -1.47
C LEU A 7 -1.93 6.52 -2.04
N TYR A 8 -2.69 5.72 -2.77
CA TYR A 8 -2.29 4.38 -3.19
C TYR A 8 -2.47 4.17 -4.68
N VAL A 9 -1.56 3.39 -5.27
CA VAL A 9 -1.64 2.92 -6.65
C VAL A 9 -1.76 1.40 -6.65
N ARG A 10 -2.65 0.88 -7.48
CA ARG A 10 -2.86 -0.56 -7.64
C ARG A 10 -2.60 -0.94 -9.10
N ASP A 11 -1.55 -1.69 -9.35
CA ASP A 11 -1.20 -2.19 -10.67
C ASP A 11 -1.22 -3.71 -10.65
N TYR A 12 -2.38 -4.28 -10.90
CA TYR A 12 -2.58 -5.73 -10.83
C TYR A 12 -1.91 -6.50 -11.97
N SER A 13 -1.32 -5.81 -12.97
CA SER A 13 -0.48 -6.49 -13.95
C SER A 13 0.77 -7.12 -13.31
N LYS A 14 1.18 -6.63 -12.14
CA LYS A 14 2.30 -7.16 -11.37
C LYS A 14 1.87 -8.20 -10.32
N CYS A 15 0.58 -8.45 -10.19
CA CYS A 15 0.03 -9.33 -9.16
C CYS A 15 0.28 -10.80 -9.49
N VAL A 16 0.77 -11.56 -8.51
CA VAL A 16 1.01 -13.01 -8.64
C VAL A 16 -0.01 -13.84 -7.87
N LEU A 17 -1.08 -13.22 -7.39
CA LEU A 17 -2.17 -13.87 -6.65
C LEU A 17 -1.69 -14.65 -5.42
N CYS A 18 -0.78 -14.08 -4.65
CA CYS A 18 -0.29 -14.71 -3.41
C CYS A 18 -1.26 -14.55 -2.23
N TYR A 19 -2.27 -13.70 -2.34
CA TYR A 19 -3.31 -13.40 -1.34
C TYR A 19 -2.82 -12.74 -0.04
N LYS A 20 -1.57 -12.35 0.06
CA LYS A 20 -1.06 -11.69 1.27
C LYS A 20 -1.80 -10.40 1.59
N CYS A 21 -2.11 -9.60 0.57
CA CYS A 21 -2.86 -8.34 0.77
C CYS A 21 -4.28 -8.59 1.26
N VAL A 22 -4.94 -9.62 0.76
CA VAL A 22 -6.30 -10.00 1.19
C VAL A 22 -6.28 -10.42 2.65
N GLU A 23 -5.30 -11.23 3.06
CA GLU A 23 -5.16 -11.65 4.46
C GLU A 23 -4.82 -10.47 5.37
N ALA A 24 -3.96 -9.56 4.93
CA ALA A 24 -3.61 -8.37 5.71
C ALA A 24 -4.81 -7.44 5.90
N CYS A 25 -5.61 -7.24 4.85
CA CYS A 25 -6.84 -6.45 4.93
C CYS A 25 -7.92 -7.15 5.74
N GLY A 26 -7.90 -8.48 5.76
CA GLY A 26 -8.84 -9.33 6.48
C GLY A 26 -8.38 -9.65 7.89
N GLU A 27 -8.15 -10.93 8.17
CA GLU A 27 -7.95 -11.45 9.52
C GLU A 27 -6.66 -10.99 10.18
N ASP A 28 -5.58 -10.76 9.41
CA ASP A 28 -4.26 -10.53 10.01
C ASP A 28 -4.11 -9.13 10.62
N ALA A 29 -4.75 -8.11 10.06
CA ALA A 29 -4.51 -6.74 10.52
C ALA A 29 -5.78 -5.93 10.75
N GLN A 30 -6.59 -5.68 9.71
CA GLN A 30 -7.68 -4.71 9.80
C GLN A 30 -9.07 -5.30 9.98
N ASN A 31 -9.25 -6.56 9.61
CA ASN A 31 -10.56 -7.22 9.64
C ASN A 31 -11.65 -6.47 8.86
N THR A 32 -11.24 -5.77 7.80
CA THR A 32 -12.12 -4.91 6.98
C THR A 32 -12.57 -5.62 5.71
N PHE A 33 -11.69 -6.43 5.11
CA PHE A 33 -11.96 -7.13 3.85
C PHE A 33 -12.37 -6.18 2.71
N ALA A 34 -11.73 -5.01 2.62
CA ALA A 34 -12.01 -4.06 1.54
C ALA A 34 -11.62 -4.63 0.17
N ILE A 35 -10.60 -5.47 0.13
CA ILE A 35 -10.17 -6.18 -1.08
C ILE A 35 -10.28 -7.68 -0.87
N ALA A 36 -10.61 -8.38 -1.94
CA ALA A 36 -10.78 -9.82 -1.93
C ALA A 36 -10.54 -10.36 -3.34
N VAL A 37 -10.56 -11.69 -3.49
CA VAL A 37 -10.45 -12.32 -4.80
C VAL A 37 -11.79 -12.23 -5.53
N ALA A 38 -11.79 -11.65 -6.71
CA ALA A 38 -12.96 -11.59 -7.60
C ALA A 38 -12.75 -12.53 -8.79
N GLY A 39 -13.84 -13.13 -9.26
CA GLY A 39 -13.79 -14.09 -10.35
C GLY A 39 -13.18 -15.42 -9.92
N ARG A 40 -12.92 -16.27 -10.90
CA ARG A 40 -12.30 -17.59 -10.64
C ARG A 40 -11.58 -18.07 -11.89
N GLY A 41 -10.68 -19.06 -11.71
CA GLY A 41 -9.90 -19.60 -12.81
C GLY A 41 -8.98 -18.53 -13.40
N PHE A 42 -8.97 -18.42 -14.71
CA PHE A 42 -8.12 -17.43 -15.38
C PHE A 42 -8.60 -15.98 -15.20
N ASP A 43 -9.84 -15.78 -14.74
CA ASP A 43 -10.39 -14.46 -14.47
C ASP A 43 -10.20 -14.01 -13.02
N ALA A 44 -9.56 -14.82 -12.18
CA ALA A 44 -9.33 -14.48 -10.79
C ALA A 44 -8.44 -13.24 -10.66
N ARG A 45 -8.87 -12.29 -9.84
CA ARG A 45 -8.14 -11.05 -9.59
C ARG A 45 -8.46 -10.51 -8.20
N ILE A 46 -7.59 -9.68 -7.70
CA ILE A 46 -7.85 -8.93 -6.47
C ILE A 46 -8.68 -7.69 -6.81
N SER A 47 -9.75 -7.46 -6.10
CA SER A 47 -10.67 -6.37 -6.40
C SER A 47 -11.40 -5.90 -5.14
N THR A 48 -11.91 -4.69 -5.20
CA THR A 48 -12.91 -4.18 -4.25
C THR A 48 -14.29 -4.74 -4.61
N GLU A 49 -15.26 -4.58 -3.71
CA GLU A 49 -16.65 -4.96 -3.99
C GLU A 49 -17.16 -4.16 -5.20
N TRP A 50 -17.69 -4.86 -6.20
CA TRP A 50 -18.17 -4.26 -7.46
C TRP A 50 -17.12 -3.46 -8.23
N ASP A 51 -15.84 -3.69 -7.93
CA ASP A 51 -14.72 -2.97 -8.55
C ASP A 51 -14.80 -1.44 -8.41
N VAL A 52 -15.38 -0.98 -7.31
CA VAL A 52 -15.48 0.46 -7.01
C VAL A 52 -14.09 1.04 -6.64
N PRO A 53 -13.88 2.37 -6.78
CA PRO A 53 -12.66 3.00 -6.29
C PRO A 53 -12.45 2.80 -4.79
N LEU A 54 -11.20 2.81 -4.32
CA LEU A 54 -10.90 2.62 -2.89
C LEU A 54 -11.65 3.58 -1.97
N PRO A 55 -11.81 4.87 -2.30
CA PRO A 55 -12.57 5.77 -1.43
C PRO A 55 -14.04 5.38 -1.24
N GLU A 56 -14.61 4.64 -2.19
CA GLU A 56 -15.99 4.16 -2.11
C GLU A 56 -16.10 2.76 -1.52
N SER A 57 -14.98 2.14 -1.20
CA SER A 57 -14.92 0.79 -0.62
C SER A 57 -14.80 0.86 0.91
N ALA A 58 -14.69 -0.31 1.55
CA ALA A 58 -14.46 -0.40 2.99
C ALA A 58 -13.02 -0.10 3.41
N CYS A 59 -12.16 0.34 2.49
CA CYS A 59 -10.76 0.64 2.77
C CYS A 59 -10.61 1.76 3.80
N VAL A 60 -9.76 1.53 4.80
CA VAL A 60 -9.47 2.51 5.86
C VAL A 60 -8.06 3.10 5.72
N TYR A 61 -7.38 2.85 4.62
CA TYR A 61 -6.07 3.43 4.28
C TYR A 61 -4.98 3.10 5.29
N CYS A 62 -4.99 1.90 5.85
CA CYS A 62 -3.97 1.48 6.82
C CYS A 62 -2.61 1.15 6.20
N GLY A 63 -2.57 0.82 4.90
CA GLY A 63 -1.33 0.50 4.20
C GLY A 63 -0.75 -0.89 4.46
N ASN A 64 -1.40 -1.74 5.23
CA ASN A 64 -0.89 -3.08 5.53
C ASN A 64 -0.74 -3.96 4.29
N CYS A 65 -1.66 -3.82 3.34
CA CYS A 65 -1.59 -4.55 2.06
C CYS A 65 -0.34 -4.17 1.24
N ILE A 66 0.03 -2.90 1.27
CA ILE A 66 1.24 -2.43 0.60
C ILE A 66 2.49 -3.03 1.24
N GLY A 67 2.52 -3.08 2.57
CA GLY A 67 3.66 -3.61 3.31
C GLY A 67 3.92 -5.09 3.07
N VAL A 68 2.92 -5.88 2.68
CA VAL A 68 3.06 -7.31 2.46
C VAL A 68 3.12 -7.70 0.98
N CYS A 69 2.85 -6.78 0.05
CA CYS A 69 2.85 -7.10 -1.38
C CYS A 69 4.28 -7.35 -1.87
N PRO A 70 4.59 -8.57 -2.39
CA PRO A 70 5.96 -8.91 -2.76
C PRO A 70 6.40 -8.37 -4.13
N THR A 71 5.46 -7.92 -4.96
CA THR A 71 5.75 -7.57 -6.37
C THR A 71 5.64 -6.09 -6.67
N GLY A 72 5.23 -5.26 -5.69
CA GLY A 72 4.97 -3.85 -5.93
C GLY A 72 3.69 -3.58 -6.73
N ALA A 73 2.78 -4.54 -6.80
CA ALA A 73 1.46 -4.32 -7.39
C ALA A 73 0.67 -3.27 -6.62
N LEU A 74 0.86 -3.23 -5.32
CA LEU A 74 0.30 -2.21 -4.43
C LEU A 74 1.44 -1.31 -3.97
N MET A 75 1.29 0.00 -4.11
CA MET A 75 2.37 0.95 -3.87
C MET A 75 1.80 2.27 -3.36
N PHE A 76 2.57 2.98 -2.53
CA PHE A 76 2.23 4.36 -2.21
C PHE A 76 2.34 5.23 -3.45
N LYS A 77 1.40 6.16 -3.62
CA LYS A 77 1.38 7.03 -4.79
C LYS A 77 2.63 7.92 -4.87
N SER A 78 3.14 8.38 -3.75
CA SER A 78 4.38 9.18 -3.71
C SER A 78 5.58 8.41 -4.29
N GLU A 79 5.74 7.14 -3.90
CA GLU A 79 6.77 6.27 -4.45
C GLU A 79 6.57 6.02 -5.94
N TYR A 80 5.33 5.73 -6.35
CA TYR A 80 4.99 5.50 -7.75
C TYR A 80 5.33 6.72 -8.62
N ASP A 81 4.91 7.90 -8.18
CA ASP A 81 5.16 9.14 -8.94
C ASP A 81 6.66 9.42 -9.09
N MET A 82 7.44 9.21 -8.05
CA MET A 82 8.89 9.38 -8.11
C MET A 82 9.57 8.35 -9.01
N ARG A 83 9.11 7.11 -9.00
CA ARG A 83 9.65 6.07 -9.88
C ARG A 83 9.33 6.37 -11.35
N GLN A 84 8.14 6.88 -11.65
CA GLN A 84 7.77 7.28 -13.02
C GLN A 84 8.59 8.47 -13.51
N ALA A 85 8.90 9.42 -12.64
CA ALA A 85 9.73 10.57 -12.96
C ALA A 85 11.23 10.23 -12.97
N GLY A 86 11.63 9.05 -12.51
CA GLY A 86 13.03 8.65 -12.41
C GLY A 86 13.79 9.29 -11.25
N THR A 87 13.08 9.86 -10.28
CA THR A 87 13.69 10.57 -9.13
C THR A 87 13.78 9.71 -7.87
N TRP A 88 13.20 8.50 -7.86
CA TRP A 88 13.29 7.58 -6.73
C TRP A 88 14.69 6.98 -6.66
N ASP A 89 15.40 7.25 -5.57
CA ASP A 89 16.76 6.76 -5.35
C ASP A 89 16.95 6.37 -3.89
N GLU A 90 16.91 5.07 -3.61
CA GLU A 90 17.04 4.56 -2.24
C GLU A 90 18.45 4.80 -1.66
N SER A 91 19.47 4.96 -2.50
CA SER A 91 20.83 5.23 -2.02
C SER A 91 20.97 6.62 -1.43
N ARG A 92 20.12 7.57 -1.80
CA ARG A 92 20.09 8.92 -1.25
C ARG A 92 19.11 9.09 -0.10
N GLN A 93 18.34 8.05 0.21
CA GLN A 93 17.34 8.12 1.26
C GLN A 93 17.98 7.87 2.62
N GLN A 94 17.52 8.62 3.61
CA GLN A 94 17.84 8.40 5.01
C GLN A 94 16.59 7.89 5.72
N VAL A 95 16.77 6.89 6.55
CA VAL A 95 15.67 6.32 7.34
C VAL A 95 15.83 6.77 8.78
N THR A 96 14.84 7.46 9.31
CA THR A 96 14.82 7.95 10.68
C THR A 96 13.65 7.36 11.42
N SER A 97 13.91 6.76 12.59
CA SER A 97 12.86 6.22 13.44
C SER A 97 12.23 7.33 14.28
N THR A 98 10.91 7.31 14.38
CA THR A 98 10.16 8.25 15.20
C THR A 98 8.95 7.56 15.82
N ILE A 99 8.18 8.29 16.60
CA ILE A 99 7.00 7.78 17.29
C ILE A 99 5.75 8.35 16.62
N CYS A 100 4.78 7.49 16.35
CA CYS A 100 3.50 7.92 15.77
C CYS A 100 2.78 8.88 16.71
N PRO A 101 2.32 10.06 16.21
CA PRO A 101 1.69 11.07 17.05
C PRO A 101 0.18 10.91 17.24
N TYR A 102 -0.44 9.89 16.62
CA TYR A 102 -1.90 9.86 16.50
C TYR A 102 -2.64 9.29 17.71
N CYS A 103 -2.08 8.30 18.40
CA CYS A 103 -2.72 7.75 19.60
C CYS A 103 -1.70 7.53 20.71
N GLY A 104 -2.17 7.17 21.88
CA GLY A 104 -1.32 7.02 23.06
C GLY A 104 -0.44 5.76 23.09
N VAL A 105 -0.54 4.88 22.11
CA VAL A 105 0.26 3.63 22.06
C VAL A 105 1.72 3.93 21.81
N GLY A 106 2.03 4.92 20.95
CA GLY A 106 3.41 5.31 20.68
C GLY A 106 4.15 4.34 19.77
N CYS A 107 3.50 3.84 18.72
CA CYS A 107 4.13 2.93 17.77
C CYS A 107 5.29 3.59 17.05
N THR A 108 6.35 2.81 16.77
CA THR A 108 7.52 3.29 16.04
C THR A 108 7.22 3.32 14.54
N LEU A 109 7.58 4.44 13.91
CA LEU A 109 7.51 4.61 12.46
C LEU A 109 8.90 4.87 11.91
N GLU A 110 9.14 4.43 10.69
CA GLU A 110 10.37 4.75 9.94
C GLU A 110 10.03 5.74 8.83
N LEU A 111 10.64 6.92 8.89
CA LEU A 111 10.48 7.96 7.89
C LEU A 111 11.59 7.83 6.86
N HIS A 112 11.24 7.62 5.61
CA HIS A 112 12.17 7.58 4.49
C HIS A 112 12.25 8.99 3.90
N VAL A 113 13.43 9.60 4.00
CA VAL A 113 13.65 11.00 3.60
C VAL A 113 14.62 11.05 2.42
N GLN A 114 14.22 11.74 1.37
CA GLN A 114 15.06 12.00 0.20
C GLN A 114 14.97 13.50 -0.11
N ASP A 115 16.14 14.16 -0.23
CA ASP A 115 16.24 15.60 -0.54
C ASP A 115 15.39 16.48 0.40
N ASN A 116 15.42 16.18 1.71
CA ASN A 116 14.65 16.85 2.76
C ASN A 116 13.14 16.65 2.72
N ASP A 117 12.65 15.76 1.86
CA ASP A 117 11.22 15.45 1.79
C ASP A 117 10.95 14.03 2.30
N ILE A 118 9.92 13.85 3.09
CA ILE A 118 9.47 12.54 3.52
C ILE A 118 8.74 11.92 2.33
N VAL A 119 9.33 10.85 1.76
CA VAL A 119 8.80 10.22 0.55
C VAL A 119 7.97 8.97 0.87
N ARG A 120 8.19 8.37 2.01
CA ARG A 120 7.47 7.17 2.43
C ARG A 120 7.57 7.01 3.94
N VAL A 121 6.53 6.44 4.54
CA VAL A 121 6.52 6.06 5.95
C VAL A 121 6.22 4.58 6.05
N THR A 122 7.05 3.84 6.75
CA THR A 122 6.86 2.40 6.92
C THR A 122 6.92 2.03 8.40
N SER A 123 6.47 0.82 8.70
CA SER A 123 6.59 0.21 10.03
C SER A 123 7.83 -0.69 10.04
N PRO A 124 8.63 -0.69 11.12
CA PRO A 124 9.79 -1.58 11.21
C PRO A 124 9.41 -3.04 11.27
#